data_7b32eafd603f17bba02f97f66878bce5
#
_entry.id   7b32eafd603f17bba02f97f66878bce5
#
_cell.length_a   1.000
_cell.length_b   1.000
_cell.length_c   1.000
_cell.angle_alpha   90.00
_cell.angle_beta   90.00
_cell.angle_gamma   90.00
#
_symmetry.space_group_name_H-M   'P 1'
#
loop_
_entity.id
_entity.type
_entity.pdbx_description
1 polymer ?
#
loop_
_entity_poly.entity_id
_entity_poly.type
_entity_poly.pdbx_seq_one_letter_code
_entity_poly.pdbx_strand_id
1 'polypeptide(L)'
;MPGAYINDEDKNGFMSCFYQMDFSKGLDLFIHSPGGDVAATDSIINYIRAKFKDDVRVFVPQLSMSGGTMIALCGKEISMGSHSNLGPIDPQFGHFPAQLVLSEFDRAYQEMKSDPQKASVWMPILSQIQPTFLTQCERAIEWSKQIGEKALITGMFAGDPDATSKAE
;
A
#
# COMPACT_ATOMS: atom_id res chain seq x y z
N MET A 1 -14.47 10.26 6.86
CA MET A 1 -13.99 11.49 7.53
C MET A 1 -13.16 12.25 6.52
N PRO A 2 -13.41 13.52 6.24
CA PRO A 2 -12.49 14.36 5.47
C PRO A 2 -11.17 14.45 6.26
N GLY A 3 -10.03 14.20 5.62
CA GLY A 3 -8.70 14.32 6.26
C GLY A 3 -8.09 13.03 6.82
N ALA A 4 -8.69 11.85 6.58
CA ALA A 4 -8.13 10.58 7.05
C ALA A 4 -7.22 9.88 6.02
N TYR A 5 -7.12 10.41 4.79
CA TYR A 5 -6.25 9.85 3.74
C TYR A 5 -4.81 10.28 3.95
N ILE A 6 -3.91 9.31 3.87
CA ILE A 6 -2.45 9.54 3.97
C ILE A 6 -2.01 10.42 2.81
N ASN A 7 -1.26 11.48 3.12
CA ASN A 7 -0.71 12.44 2.17
C ASN A 7 0.63 13.01 2.67
N ASP A 8 1.27 13.89 1.88
CA ASP A 8 2.58 14.47 2.23
C ASP A 8 2.58 15.34 3.49
N GLU A 9 1.42 15.90 3.88
CA GLU A 9 1.32 16.71 5.11
C GLU A 9 1.48 15.81 6.36
N ASP A 10 1.05 14.54 6.29
CA ASP A 10 1.20 13.61 7.41
C ASP A 10 2.68 13.37 7.75
N LYS A 11 3.58 13.38 6.75
CA LYS A 11 5.02 13.31 7.00
C LYS A 11 5.51 14.48 7.86
N ASN A 12 5.03 15.68 7.60
CA ASN A 12 5.34 16.86 8.42
C ASN A 12 4.77 16.71 9.84
N GLY A 13 3.57 16.12 9.96
CA GLY A 13 2.97 15.73 11.24
C GLY A 13 3.87 14.80 12.03
N PHE A 14 4.36 13.71 11.40
CA PHE A 14 5.31 12.77 12.02
C PHE A 14 6.61 13.48 12.42
N MET A 15 7.18 14.34 11.57
CA MET A 15 8.38 15.11 11.90
C MET A 15 8.18 15.99 13.14
N SER A 16 7.02 16.62 13.25
CA SER A 16 6.66 17.47 14.40
C SER A 16 6.47 16.64 15.67
N CYS A 17 5.79 15.49 15.56
CA CYS A 17 5.58 14.58 16.71
C CYS A 17 6.90 13.98 17.21
N PHE A 18 7.83 13.66 16.31
CA PHE A 18 9.10 13.04 16.67
C PHE A 18 10.15 14.05 17.16
N TYR A 19 9.84 15.35 17.05
CA TYR A 19 10.75 16.40 17.54
C TYR A 19 11.03 16.22 19.03
N GLN A 20 12.29 16.13 19.41
CA GLN A 20 12.77 15.91 20.79
C GLN A 20 12.38 14.55 21.43
N MET A 21 11.87 13.57 20.66
CA MET A 21 11.67 12.23 21.21
C MET A 21 13.00 11.50 21.41
N ASP A 22 13.02 10.63 22.41
CA ASP A 22 14.13 9.71 22.64
C ASP A 22 13.93 8.43 21.80
N PHE A 23 14.58 8.38 20.65
CA PHE A 23 14.44 7.28 19.70
C PHE A 23 14.95 5.92 20.22
N SER A 24 15.70 5.90 21.35
CA SER A 24 16.17 4.66 21.98
C SER A 24 15.07 3.87 22.68
N LYS A 25 13.91 4.48 22.90
CA LYS A 25 12.75 3.86 23.60
C LYS A 25 11.77 3.15 22.67
N GLY A 26 12.07 3.12 21.36
CA GLY A 26 11.14 2.58 20.36
C GLY A 26 9.93 3.47 20.13
N LEU A 27 8.98 2.96 19.34
CA LEU A 27 7.76 3.66 18.95
C LEU A 27 6.54 2.76 19.13
N ASP A 28 5.54 3.25 19.85
CA ASP A 28 4.18 2.73 19.84
C ASP A 28 3.34 3.59 18.89
N LEU A 29 2.96 3.02 17.75
CA LEU A 29 2.24 3.72 16.68
C LEU A 29 0.79 3.25 16.61
N PHE A 30 -0.15 4.17 16.82
CA PHE A 30 -1.57 3.92 16.64
C PHE A 30 -2.01 4.36 15.24
N ILE A 31 -2.59 3.42 14.47
CA ILE A 31 -3.04 3.69 13.10
C ILE A 31 -4.56 3.47 12.98
N HIS A 32 -5.22 4.47 12.41
CA HIS A 32 -6.60 4.37 11.95
C HIS A 32 -6.71 5.16 10.63
N SER A 33 -6.68 4.46 9.49
CA SER A 33 -6.65 5.12 8.17
C SER A 33 -7.27 4.25 7.08
N PRO A 34 -8.02 4.86 6.14
CA PRO A 34 -8.48 4.19 4.93
C PRO A 34 -7.36 4.01 3.88
N GLY A 35 -6.13 4.45 4.16
CA GLY A 35 -5.02 4.48 3.22
C GLY A 35 -4.80 5.88 2.64
N GLY A 36 -4.15 5.96 1.48
CA GLY A 36 -3.88 7.22 0.82
C GLY A 36 -2.78 7.12 -0.24
N ASP A 37 -2.01 8.20 -0.43
CA ASP A 37 -0.96 8.28 -1.42
C ASP A 37 0.19 7.30 -1.12
N VAL A 38 0.60 6.54 -2.15
CA VAL A 38 1.63 5.51 -2.02
C VAL A 38 3.01 6.11 -1.77
N ALA A 39 3.33 7.25 -2.40
CA ALA A 39 4.63 7.90 -2.22
C ALA A 39 4.75 8.53 -0.82
N ALA A 40 3.67 9.14 -0.33
CA ALA A 40 3.59 9.63 1.04
C ALA A 40 3.74 8.48 2.05
N THR A 41 3.06 7.36 1.79
CA THR A 41 3.13 6.15 2.61
C THR A 41 4.57 5.61 2.69
N ASP A 42 5.25 5.40 1.55
CA ASP A 42 6.65 4.95 1.52
C ASP A 42 7.58 5.93 2.25
N SER A 43 7.36 7.23 2.05
CA SER A 43 8.12 8.29 2.70
C SER A 43 7.99 8.25 4.24
N ILE A 44 6.77 8.01 4.75
CA ILE A 44 6.49 7.87 6.19
C ILE A 44 7.15 6.61 6.74
N ILE A 45 7.01 5.46 6.07
CA ILE A 45 7.66 4.21 6.48
C ILE A 45 9.17 4.39 6.58
N ASN A 46 9.79 4.94 5.54
CA ASN A 46 11.23 5.18 5.52
C ASN A 46 11.66 6.14 6.64
N TYR A 47 10.87 7.16 6.95
CA TYR A 47 11.17 8.09 8.05
C TYR A 47 11.06 7.43 9.41
N ILE A 48 10.01 6.65 9.68
CA ILE A 48 9.85 5.89 10.92
C ILE A 48 11.04 4.93 11.10
N ARG A 49 11.38 4.16 10.06
CA ARG A 49 12.49 3.21 10.09
C ARG A 49 13.85 3.87 10.32
N ALA A 50 14.09 5.04 9.71
CA ALA A 50 15.32 5.80 9.91
C ALA A 50 15.51 6.26 11.38
N LYS A 51 14.40 6.49 12.11
CA LYS A 51 14.43 6.98 13.51
C LYS A 51 14.42 5.85 14.53
N PHE A 52 13.56 4.87 14.37
CA PHE A 52 13.30 3.83 15.38
C PHE A 52 13.83 2.45 14.97
N LYS A 53 14.39 2.31 13.77
CA LYS A 53 14.91 1.04 13.23
C LYS A 53 13.80 -0.04 13.23
N ASP A 54 14.04 -1.16 13.92
CA ASP A 54 13.11 -2.27 14.08
C ASP A 54 12.27 -2.19 15.37
N ASP A 55 12.51 -1.20 16.23
CA ASP A 55 11.79 -1.07 17.51
C ASP A 55 10.50 -0.25 17.36
N VAL A 56 9.59 -0.76 16.53
CA VAL A 56 8.26 -0.17 16.27
C VAL A 56 7.19 -1.22 16.57
N ARG A 57 6.23 -0.89 17.43
CA ARG A 57 4.99 -1.66 17.65
C ARG A 57 3.83 -0.88 17.08
N VAL A 58 2.95 -1.56 16.33
CA VAL A 58 1.80 -0.93 15.71
C VAL A 58 0.50 -1.41 16.33
N PHE A 59 -0.36 -0.49 16.66
CA PHE A 59 -1.69 -0.75 17.20
C PHE A 59 -2.74 -0.31 16.16
N VAL A 60 -3.62 -1.24 15.77
CA VAL A 60 -4.73 -0.99 14.85
C VAL A 60 -6.05 -1.09 15.61
N PRO A 61 -6.59 0.03 16.14
CA PRO A 61 -7.79 -0.01 16.97
C PRO A 61 -9.03 -0.44 16.22
N GLN A 62 -9.16 -0.09 14.94
CA GLN A 62 -10.35 -0.39 14.15
C GLN A 62 -9.99 -0.81 12.73
N LEU A 63 -9.40 0.07 11.92
CA LEU A 63 -9.05 -0.25 10.53
C LEU A 63 -7.73 0.40 10.11
N SER A 64 -7.01 -0.32 9.25
CA SER A 64 -5.84 0.19 8.54
C SER A 64 -5.85 -0.42 7.14
N MET A 65 -6.14 0.41 6.12
CA MET A 65 -6.38 -0.04 4.75
C MET A 65 -5.26 0.44 3.84
N SER A 66 -4.93 -0.33 2.79
CA SER A 66 -4.01 0.09 1.73
C SER A 66 -2.67 0.64 2.29
N GLY A 67 -2.36 1.93 2.07
CA GLY A 67 -1.17 2.59 2.64
C GLY A 67 -1.08 2.48 4.17
N GLY A 68 -2.21 2.50 4.88
CA GLY A 68 -2.24 2.24 6.31
C GLY A 68 -1.77 0.82 6.66
N THR A 69 -2.16 -0.19 5.88
CA THR A 69 -1.65 -1.55 6.01
C THR A 69 -0.13 -1.59 5.80
N MET A 70 0.39 -0.92 4.75
CA MET A 70 1.84 -0.85 4.50
C MET A 70 2.59 -0.26 5.69
N ILE A 71 2.05 0.81 6.32
CA ILE A 71 2.66 1.39 7.52
C ILE A 71 2.58 0.40 8.68
N ALA A 72 1.46 -0.32 8.85
CA ALA A 72 1.35 -1.31 9.92
C ALA A 72 2.40 -2.43 9.79
N LEU A 73 2.66 -2.90 8.56
CA LEU A 73 3.65 -3.93 8.28
C LEU A 73 5.10 -3.53 8.61
N CYS A 74 5.39 -2.22 8.77
CA CYS A 74 6.73 -1.80 9.19
C CYS A 74 7.01 -2.06 10.68
N GLY A 75 6.00 -2.40 11.49
CA GLY A 75 6.18 -2.78 12.89
C GLY A 75 6.78 -4.16 13.07
N LYS A 76 7.54 -4.36 14.13
CA LYS A 76 7.97 -5.70 14.58
C LYS A 76 6.80 -6.52 15.10
N GLU A 77 5.76 -5.85 15.54
CA GLU A 77 4.53 -6.42 16.12
C GLU A 77 3.33 -5.56 15.72
N ILE A 78 2.21 -6.22 15.38
CA ILE A 78 0.94 -5.57 15.12
C ILE A 78 -0.08 -6.09 16.13
N SER A 79 -0.58 -5.18 16.97
CA SER A 79 -1.64 -5.48 17.93
C SER A 79 -3.00 -5.07 17.37
N MET A 80 -3.93 -6.02 17.33
CA MET A 80 -5.28 -5.84 16.78
C MET A 80 -6.32 -6.37 17.74
N GLY A 81 -7.44 -5.67 17.84
CA GLY A 81 -8.65 -6.22 18.49
C GLY A 81 -9.40 -7.18 17.58
N SER A 82 -10.30 -7.98 18.13
CA SER A 82 -11.12 -8.92 17.35
C SER A 82 -12.04 -8.26 16.31
N HIS A 83 -12.24 -6.96 16.40
CA HIS A 83 -13.02 -6.13 15.49
C HIS A 83 -12.15 -5.29 14.54
N SER A 84 -10.83 -5.38 14.68
CA SER A 84 -9.89 -4.62 13.83
C SER A 84 -9.66 -5.29 12.49
N ASN A 85 -9.40 -4.49 11.46
CA ASN A 85 -9.17 -4.96 10.11
C ASN A 85 -7.90 -4.34 9.52
N LEU A 86 -7.09 -5.19 8.86
CA LEU A 86 -6.11 -4.77 7.87
C LEU A 86 -6.72 -5.01 6.49
N GLY A 87 -6.69 -3.99 5.64
CA GLY A 87 -7.22 -4.10 4.29
C GLY A 87 -6.16 -4.48 3.27
N PRO A 88 -6.60 -4.84 2.04
CA PRO A 88 -5.69 -5.17 0.96
C PRO A 88 -4.82 -3.97 0.57
N ILE A 89 -3.62 -4.27 0.10
CA ILE A 89 -2.73 -3.32 -0.56
C ILE A 89 -3.06 -3.37 -2.05
N ASP A 90 -3.95 -2.49 -2.48
CA ASP A 90 -4.48 -2.47 -3.83
C ASP A 90 -4.49 -1.04 -4.38
N PRO A 91 -3.50 -0.68 -5.24
CA PRO A 91 -3.44 0.64 -5.82
C PRO A 91 -4.67 0.94 -6.66
N GLN A 92 -5.24 2.13 -6.47
CA GLN A 92 -6.43 2.56 -7.18
C GLN A 92 -6.16 3.78 -8.05
N PHE A 93 -6.77 3.78 -9.24
CA PHE A 93 -6.85 4.94 -10.12
C PHE A 93 -8.29 5.45 -10.16
N GLY A 94 -8.54 6.57 -9.49
CA GLY A 94 -9.89 7.02 -9.20
C GLY A 94 -10.58 6.04 -8.25
N HIS A 95 -11.59 5.32 -8.76
CA HIS A 95 -12.32 4.31 -7.97
C HIS A 95 -12.05 2.87 -8.46
N PHE A 96 -11.12 2.69 -9.39
CA PHE A 96 -10.85 1.40 -10.01
C PHE A 96 -9.54 0.82 -9.51
N PRO A 97 -9.56 -0.41 -8.93
CA PRO A 97 -8.35 -1.15 -8.61
C PRO A 97 -7.51 -1.39 -9.86
N ALA A 98 -6.20 -1.13 -9.77
CA ALA A 98 -5.28 -1.32 -10.89
C ALA A 98 -5.32 -2.76 -11.44
N GLN A 99 -5.42 -3.75 -10.55
CA GLN A 99 -5.53 -5.15 -10.91
C GLN A 99 -6.79 -5.45 -11.72
N LEU A 100 -7.93 -4.83 -11.36
CA LEU A 100 -9.18 -4.99 -12.08
C LEU A 100 -9.09 -4.40 -13.50
N VAL A 101 -8.45 -3.24 -13.63
CA VAL A 101 -8.21 -2.62 -14.95
C VAL A 101 -7.42 -3.57 -15.85
N LEU A 102 -6.32 -4.14 -15.37
CA LEU A 102 -5.50 -5.08 -16.14
C LEU A 102 -6.29 -6.33 -16.53
N SER A 103 -7.07 -6.89 -15.60
CA SER A 103 -7.89 -8.08 -15.87
C SER A 103 -8.99 -7.84 -16.92
N GLU A 104 -9.60 -6.65 -16.94
CA GLU A 104 -10.60 -6.29 -17.96
C GLU A 104 -9.96 -6.13 -19.36
N PHE A 105 -8.73 -5.62 -19.43
CA PHE A 105 -8.00 -5.58 -20.70
C PHE A 105 -7.63 -6.96 -21.21
N ASP A 106 -7.16 -7.85 -20.34
CA ASP A 106 -6.89 -9.25 -20.72
C ASP A 106 -8.19 -9.93 -21.16
N ARG A 107 -9.28 -9.75 -20.45
CA ARG A 107 -10.58 -10.25 -20.83
C ARG A 107 -10.99 -9.75 -22.23
N ALA A 108 -10.86 -8.45 -22.51
CA ALA A 108 -11.19 -7.87 -23.81
C ALA A 108 -10.33 -8.53 -24.91
N TYR A 109 -9.04 -8.71 -24.68
CA TYR A 109 -8.13 -9.36 -25.62
C TYR A 109 -8.55 -10.81 -25.90
N GLN A 110 -8.84 -11.61 -24.88
CA GLN A 110 -9.26 -13.02 -25.03
C GLN A 110 -10.61 -13.13 -25.75
N GLU A 111 -11.56 -12.26 -25.43
CA GLU A 111 -12.87 -12.25 -26.09
C GLU A 111 -12.77 -11.86 -27.56
N MET A 112 -12.01 -10.84 -27.92
CA MET A 112 -11.79 -10.45 -29.33
C MET A 112 -11.00 -11.50 -30.10
N LYS A 113 -10.08 -12.20 -29.45
CA LYS A 113 -9.30 -13.30 -30.07
C LYS A 113 -10.19 -14.50 -30.36
N SER A 114 -11.15 -14.82 -29.48
CA SER A 114 -12.07 -15.94 -29.66
C SER A 114 -13.21 -15.64 -30.65
N ASP A 115 -13.66 -14.38 -30.66
CA ASP A 115 -14.74 -13.90 -31.54
C ASP A 115 -14.43 -12.47 -32.02
N PRO A 116 -13.92 -12.31 -33.27
CA PRO A 116 -13.60 -11.00 -33.81
C PRO A 116 -14.77 -10.02 -33.89
N GLN A 117 -16.03 -10.48 -33.89
CA GLN A 117 -17.21 -9.58 -33.91
C GLN A 117 -17.31 -8.79 -32.60
N LYS A 118 -16.77 -9.30 -31.50
CA LYS A 118 -16.74 -8.59 -30.21
C LYS A 118 -15.85 -7.33 -30.23
N ALA A 119 -15.00 -7.18 -31.22
CA ALA A 119 -14.22 -5.96 -31.41
C ALA A 119 -15.13 -4.72 -31.54
N SER A 120 -16.31 -4.85 -32.14
CA SER A 120 -17.27 -3.76 -32.26
C SER A 120 -17.78 -3.24 -30.91
N VAL A 121 -17.76 -4.09 -29.87
CA VAL A 121 -18.17 -3.74 -28.49
C VAL A 121 -16.97 -3.20 -27.70
N TRP A 122 -15.81 -3.87 -27.79
CA TRP A 122 -14.65 -3.51 -26.97
C TRP A 122 -13.89 -2.28 -27.47
N MET A 123 -13.76 -2.10 -28.78
CA MET A 123 -12.96 -0.98 -29.33
C MET A 123 -13.41 0.40 -28.87
N PRO A 124 -14.72 0.73 -28.80
CA PRO A 124 -15.19 2.01 -28.26
C PRO A 124 -14.82 2.23 -26.80
N ILE A 125 -14.76 1.17 -25.99
CA ILE A 125 -14.41 1.21 -24.58
C ILE A 125 -12.88 1.43 -24.45
N LEU A 126 -12.10 0.60 -25.15
CA LEU A 126 -10.64 0.65 -25.09
C LEU A 126 -10.08 1.97 -25.64
N SER A 127 -10.74 2.58 -26.66
CA SER A 127 -10.32 3.85 -27.23
C SER A 127 -10.39 5.05 -26.28
N GLN A 128 -11.11 4.92 -25.16
CA GLN A 128 -11.19 5.95 -24.12
C GLN A 128 -10.02 5.92 -23.14
N ILE A 129 -9.19 4.89 -23.22
CA ILE A 129 -8.10 4.66 -22.26
C ILE A 129 -6.78 5.02 -22.94
N GLN A 130 -5.99 5.82 -22.22
CA GLN A 130 -4.66 6.20 -22.72
C GLN A 130 -3.71 4.98 -22.71
N PRO A 131 -2.89 4.76 -23.74
CA PRO A 131 -2.00 3.59 -23.82
C PRO A 131 -1.07 3.43 -22.62
N THR A 132 -0.60 4.53 -22.05
CA THR A 132 0.30 4.52 -20.86
C THR A 132 -0.40 4.11 -19.57
N PHE A 133 -1.73 4.07 -19.54
CA PHE A 133 -2.49 3.79 -18.31
C PHE A 133 -2.28 2.37 -17.81
N LEU A 134 -2.19 1.38 -18.70
CA LEU A 134 -1.92 0.00 -18.30
C LEU A 134 -0.54 -0.14 -17.65
N THR A 135 0.47 0.48 -18.24
CA THR A 135 1.83 0.49 -17.65
C THR A 135 1.85 1.21 -16.30
N GLN A 136 1.03 2.24 -16.11
CA GLN A 136 0.88 2.90 -14.80
C GLN A 136 0.25 1.95 -13.77
N CYS A 137 -0.76 1.18 -14.15
CA CYS A 137 -1.36 0.16 -13.29
C CYS A 137 -0.34 -0.92 -12.88
N GLU A 138 0.40 -1.46 -13.85
CA GLU A 138 1.45 -2.46 -13.58
C GLU A 138 2.52 -1.93 -12.62
N ARG A 139 3.02 -0.72 -12.87
CA ARG A 139 4.04 -0.10 -12.01
C ARG A 139 3.51 0.21 -10.60
N ALA A 140 2.26 0.64 -10.48
CA ALA A 140 1.67 0.92 -9.18
C ALA A 140 1.53 -0.36 -8.34
N ILE A 141 1.10 -1.47 -8.97
CA ILE A 141 1.01 -2.78 -8.31
C ILE A 141 2.40 -3.23 -7.85
N GLU A 142 3.37 -3.21 -8.76
CA GLU A 142 4.74 -3.63 -8.46
C GLU A 142 5.37 -2.78 -7.35
N TRP A 143 5.21 -1.46 -7.41
CA TRP A 143 5.73 -0.57 -6.36
C TRP A 143 5.09 -0.83 -5.00
N SER A 144 3.76 -0.99 -4.97
CA SER A 144 3.04 -1.31 -3.73
C SER A 144 3.49 -2.64 -3.13
N LYS A 145 3.72 -3.66 -3.98
CA LYS A 145 4.27 -4.95 -3.57
C LYS A 145 5.66 -4.76 -2.94
N GLN A 146 6.57 -4.07 -3.61
CA GLN A 146 7.93 -3.80 -3.11
C GLN A 146 7.95 -3.07 -1.76
N ILE A 147 7.06 -2.08 -1.57
CA ILE A 147 6.93 -1.38 -0.28
C ILE A 147 6.48 -2.36 0.81
N GLY A 148 5.45 -3.17 0.54
CA GLY A 148 4.93 -4.15 1.49
C GLY A 148 5.97 -5.19 1.89
N GLU A 149 6.64 -5.79 0.91
CA GLU A 149 7.73 -6.76 1.13
C GLU A 149 8.88 -6.16 1.95
N LYS A 150 9.34 -4.98 1.55
CA LYS A 150 10.39 -4.26 2.29
C LYS A 150 9.95 -3.96 3.73
N ALA A 151 8.71 -3.53 3.93
CA ALA A 151 8.19 -3.26 5.26
C ALA A 151 8.18 -4.52 6.14
N LEU A 152 7.76 -5.67 5.62
CA LEU A 152 7.78 -6.95 6.31
C LEU A 152 9.20 -7.41 6.64
N ILE A 153 10.11 -7.42 5.65
CA ILE A 153 11.51 -7.85 5.83
C ILE A 153 12.22 -7.01 6.89
N THR A 154 11.99 -5.70 6.89
CA THR A 154 12.65 -4.79 7.83
C THR A 154 11.86 -4.59 9.13
N GLY A 155 10.63 -5.04 9.21
CA GLY A 155 9.72 -4.96 10.37
C GLY A 155 9.54 -6.30 11.07
N MET A 156 8.42 -6.94 10.82
CA MET A 156 8.01 -8.18 11.49
C MET A 156 9.00 -9.33 11.31
N PHE A 157 9.68 -9.42 10.17
CA PHE A 157 10.66 -10.48 9.87
C PHE A 157 12.11 -10.01 10.02
N ALA A 158 12.34 -8.88 10.69
CA ALA A 158 13.70 -8.36 10.89
C ALA A 158 14.57 -9.37 11.65
N GLY A 159 15.70 -9.77 11.04
CA GLY A 159 16.62 -10.76 11.61
C GLY A 159 16.24 -12.24 11.35
N ASP A 160 15.12 -12.51 10.68
CA ASP A 160 14.76 -13.86 10.24
C ASP A 160 15.55 -14.23 8.97
N PRO A 161 16.31 -15.37 8.95
CA PRO A 161 17.05 -15.78 7.76
C PRO A 161 16.17 -16.06 6.55
N ASP A 162 14.90 -16.39 6.75
CA ASP A 162 13.92 -16.68 5.71
C ASP A 162 12.98 -15.48 5.42
N ALA A 163 13.32 -14.27 5.90
CA ALA A 163 12.49 -13.07 5.80
C ALA A 163 11.99 -12.79 4.38
N THR A 164 12.85 -12.89 3.38
CA THR A 164 12.50 -12.66 1.97
C THR A 164 11.44 -13.66 1.48
N SER A 165 11.64 -14.95 1.74
CA SER A 165 10.70 -16.00 1.32
C SER A 165 9.36 -15.94 2.05
N LYS A 166 9.31 -15.35 3.25
CA LYS A 166 8.07 -15.17 4.02
C LYS A 166 7.31 -13.90 3.63
N ALA A 167 7.99 -12.95 3.02
CA ALA A 167 7.41 -11.67 2.61
C ALA A 167 6.80 -11.73 1.19
N GLU A 168 7.22 -12.68 0.33
CA GLU A 168 6.66 -12.96 -1.00
C GLU A 168 5.26 -13.60 -0.93
#